data_0e37bf2cda552e661cc3020a92cef827
#
_entry.id   0e37bf2cda552e661cc3020a92cef827
#
_cell.length_a   1.000
_cell.length_b   1.000
_cell.length_c   1.000
_cell.angle_alpha   90.00
_cell.angle_beta   90.00
_cell.angle_gamma   90.00
#
_symmetry.space_group_name_H-M   'P 1'
#
loop_
_entity.id
_entity.type
_entity.pdbx_description
1 polymer ?
#
loop_
_entity_poly.entity_id
_entity_poly.type
_entity_poly.pdbx_seq_one_letter_code
_entity_poly.pdbx_strand_id
1 'polypeptide(L)'
;MERSDTNPPIGGEEQRPAAPKAPSARRRRSGGVGGTADLWLGQQIRALRKAQELSLAQLAEHSGLSIGNLSQIERGVRSPSLRSLQRLSECLKVPVADLFQSRELPPAAEFGTIIRRKARPILNLSQTGCHKELLTPMIPGSVQLLMVTLDPGGSSGADHYHHKGEEAGVVLSGAMKLWIEDETYVLKEGDSFRFKSTRPHRFESASKQTTRVLWANTPPIY
;
A
#
# COMPACT_ATOMS: atom_id res chain seq x y z
N MET A 1 -2.11 -85.38 18.68
CA MET A 1 -0.89 -85.37 19.47
C MET A 1 -0.49 -83.94 19.65
N GLU A 2 -0.88 -83.50 20.82
CA GLU A 2 -0.72 -82.16 21.43
C GLU A 2 0.73 -81.78 21.53
N ARG A 3 1.00 -80.51 21.39
CA ARG A 3 1.87 -79.77 22.31
C ARG A 3 1.48 -78.29 22.29
N SER A 4 0.86 -77.93 23.39
CA SER A 4 0.73 -76.56 23.89
C SER A 4 2.13 -76.00 24.26
N ASP A 5 2.41 -74.76 23.88
CA ASP A 5 3.38 -73.93 24.58
C ASP A 5 2.80 -72.53 24.77
N THR A 6 2.45 -72.33 26.01
CA THR A 6 2.09 -71.07 26.61
C THR A 6 3.34 -70.25 26.87
N ASN A 7 3.36 -69.00 26.38
CA ASN A 7 4.37 -68.00 26.79
C ASN A 7 3.66 -66.77 27.38
N PRO A 8 4.08 -66.29 28.56
CA PRO A 8 3.40 -65.26 29.30
C PRO A 8 3.69 -63.83 28.74
N PRO A 9 2.80 -62.84 29.04
CA PRO A 9 2.99 -61.49 28.57
C PRO A 9 4.03 -60.78 29.43
N ILE A 10 5.02 -60.18 28.81
CA ILE A 10 5.98 -59.28 29.42
C ILE A 10 5.40 -57.89 29.33
N GLY A 11 5.13 -57.33 30.52
CA GLY A 11 4.63 -55.99 30.67
C GLY A 11 5.70 -54.92 30.51
N GLY A 12 5.24 -53.70 30.53
CA GLY A 12 6.06 -52.52 30.75
C GLY A 12 5.98 -51.51 29.62
N GLU A 13 4.85 -50.83 29.49
CA GLU A 13 4.83 -49.50 28.80
C GLU A 13 5.58 -48.52 29.70
N GLU A 14 6.84 -48.32 29.37
CA GLU A 14 7.62 -47.18 29.88
C GLU A 14 7.08 -45.88 29.27
N GLN A 15 6.37 -45.12 30.08
CA GLN A 15 5.94 -43.75 29.74
C GLN A 15 7.18 -42.86 29.54
N ARG A 16 7.52 -42.57 28.30
CA ARG A 16 8.48 -41.51 27.96
C ARG A 16 7.91 -40.17 28.42
N PRO A 17 8.66 -39.35 29.14
CA PRO A 17 8.22 -38.01 29.51
C PRO A 17 8.11 -37.13 28.25
N ALA A 18 6.98 -36.44 28.16
CA ALA A 18 6.69 -35.49 27.10
C ALA A 18 7.79 -34.42 27.02
N ALA A 19 8.32 -34.21 25.83
CA ALA A 19 9.29 -33.15 25.54
C ALA A 19 8.64 -31.77 25.83
N PRO A 20 9.41 -30.82 26.40
CA PRO A 20 8.88 -29.48 26.68
C PRO A 20 8.48 -28.79 25.39
N LYS A 21 7.26 -28.27 25.32
CA LYS A 21 6.77 -27.43 24.23
C LYS A 21 7.68 -26.21 24.09
N ALA A 22 8.30 -26.09 22.94
CA ALA A 22 9.05 -24.90 22.56
C ALA A 22 8.16 -23.65 22.70
N PRO A 23 8.68 -22.54 23.26
CA PRO A 23 7.91 -21.32 23.38
C PRO A 23 7.53 -20.84 21.96
N SER A 24 6.22 -20.60 21.76
CA SER A 24 5.70 -20.00 20.54
C SER A 24 6.50 -18.72 20.25
N ALA A 25 7.19 -18.72 19.12
CA ALA A 25 7.88 -17.53 18.65
C ALA A 25 6.85 -16.42 18.47
N ARG A 26 6.73 -15.53 19.46
CA ARG A 26 6.07 -14.25 19.31
C ARG A 26 6.68 -13.60 18.08
N ARG A 27 5.92 -13.59 16.98
CA ARG A 27 6.22 -12.80 15.78
C ARG A 27 6.47 -11.37 16.28
N ARG A 28 7.72 -11.00 16.41
CA ARG A 28 8.12 -9.61 16.62
C ARG A 28 7.55 -8.87 15.41
N ARG A 29 6.46 -8.14 15.62
CA ARG A 29 6.06 -7.08 14.71
C ARG A 29 7.28 -6.18 14.61
N SER A 30 7.94 -6.18 13.47
CA SER A 30 8.97 -5.21 13.15
C SER A 30 8.25 -3.86 13.11
N GLY A 31 8.26 -3.16 14.22
CA GLY A 31 7.98 -1.75 14.27
C GLY A 31 9.13 -1.06 13.55
N GLY A 32 9.10 -1.09 12.22
CA GLY A 32 10.00 -0.28 11.42
C GLY A 32 9.70 1.17 11.73
N VAL A 33 10.70 1.89 12.20
CA VAL A 33 10.71 3.36 12.20
C VAL A 33 10.37 3.76 10.78
N GLY A 34 9.28 4.52 10.58
CA GLY A 34 8.83 4.97 9.26
C GLY A 34 10.02 5.57 8.50
N GLY A 35 10.15 5.21 7.22
CA GLY A 35 11.23 5.72 6.39
C GLY A 35 11.19 7.26 6.30
N THR A 36 12.27 7.87 5.84
CA THR A 36 12.34 9.34 5.65
C THR A 36 11.17 9.89 4.81
N ALA A 37 10.63 9.08 3.90
CA ALA A 37 9.47 9.38 3.07
C ALA A 37 8.16 9.47 3.88
N ASP A 38 7.94 8.55 4.82
CA ASP A 38 6.77 8.57 5.69
C ASP A 38 6.80 9.77 6.63
N LEU A 39 7.99 10.12 7.12
CA LEU A 39 8.18 11.30 7.96
C LEU A 39 7.86 12.59 7.18
N TRP A 40 8.34 12.70 5.94
CA TRP A 40 8.05 13.83 5.08
C TRP A 40 6.55 13.97 4.80
N LEU A 41 5.89 12.88 4.39
CA LEU A 41 4.44 12.85 4.13
C LEU A 41 3.65 13.24 5.38
N GLY A 42 4.01 12.70 6.53
CA GLY A 42 3.37 13.04 7.80
C GLY A 42 3.52 14.51 8.18
N GLN A 43 4.69 15.08 7.94
CA GLN A 43 4.94 16.51 8.16
C GLN A 43 4.12 17.40 7.21
N GLN A 44 3.96 17.00 5.94
CA GLN A 44 3.11 17.71 4.99
C GLN A 44 1.64 17.71 5.42
N ILE A 45 1.09 16.54 5.78
CA ILE A 45 -0.28 16.42 6.28
C ILE A 45 -0.47 17.32 7.51
N ARG A 46 0.48 17.30 8.45
CA ARG A 46 0.44 18.16 9.64
C ARG A 46 0.51 19.64 9.30
N ALA A 47 1.34 20.04 8.35
CA ALA A 47 1.47 21.43 7.92
C ALA A 47 0.16 21.93 7.29
N LEU A 48 -0.42 21.15 6.37
CA LEU A 48 -1.70 21.46 5.73
C LEU A 48 -2.84 21.56 6.75
N ARG A 49 -2.92 20.62 7.69
CA ARG A 49 -3.90 20.66 8.78
C ARG A 49 -3.81 21.94 9.60
N LYS A 50 -2.58 22.31 9.99
CA LYS A 50 -2.35 23.54 10.77
C LYS A 50 -2.65 24.80 9.98
N ALA A 51 -2.34 24.84 8.69
CA ALA A 51 -2.66 25.97 7.81
C ALA A 51 -4.18 26.20 7.68
N GLN A 52 -4.98 25.15 7.88
CA GLN A 52 -6.44 25.22 7.91
C GLN A 52 -7.00 25.32 9.35
N GLU A 53 -6.14 25.56 10.33
CA GLU A 53 -6.51 25.73 11.75
C GLU A 53 -7.25 24.52 12.35
N LEU A 54 -7.16 23.34 11.72
CA LEU A 54 -7.79 22.13 12.20
C LEU A 54 -6.99 21.51 13.36
N SER A 55 -7.70 21.12 14.41
CA SER A 55 -7.14 20.25 15.45
C SER A 55 -6.94 18.82 14.91
N LEU A 56 -6.11 18.03 15.57
CA LEU A 56 -5.93 16.63 15.21
C LEU A 56 -7.25 15.84 15.32
N ALA A 57 -8.08 16.18 16.33
CA ALA A 57 -9.39 15.55 16.54
C ALA A 57 -10.35 15.84 15.38
N GLN A 58 -10.44 17.10 14.96
CA GLN A 58 -11.30 17.51 13.84
C GLN A 58 -10.90 16.84 12.53
N LEU A 59 -9.60 16.81 12.19
CA LEU A 59 -9.16 16.13 10.98
C LEU A 59 -9.41 14.60 11.06
N ALA A 60 -9.24 14.01 12.24
CA ALA A 60 -9.53 12.59 12.45
C ALA A 60 -11.02 12.29 12.23
N GLU A 61 -11.91 13.10 12.79
CA GLU A 61 -13.37 13.01 12.62
C GLU A 61 -13.77 13.16 11.15
N HIS A 62 -13.33 14.21 10.47
CA HIS A 62 -13.66 14.45 9.06
C HIS A 62 -13.14 13.36 8.13
N SER A 63 -11.94 12.85 8.38
CA SER A 63 -11.35 11.79 7.54
C SER A 63 -11.83 10.38 7.90
N GLY A 64 -12.56 10.21 9.02
CA GLY A 64 -12.95 8.90 9.54
C GLY A 64 -11.78 8.03 9.99
N LEU A 65 -10.65 8.67 10.34
CA LEU A 65 -9.50 8.00 10.94
C LEU A 65 -9.55 8.15 12.47
N SER A 66 -9.00 7.19 13.21
CA SER A 66 -8.82 7.39 14.64
C SER A 66 -7.73 8.44 14.91
N ILE A 67 -7.87 9.22 15.99
CA ILE A 67 -6.89 10.23 16.42
C ILE A 67 -5.49 9.58 16.57
N GLY A 68 -5.43 8.38 17.15
CA GLY A 68 -4.18 7.64 17.31
C GLY A 68 -3.52 7.27 15.98
N ASN A 69 -4.31 6.83 14.99
CA ASN A 69 -3.82 6.51 13.65
C ASN A 69 -3.30 7.77 12.95
N LEU A 70 -4.08 8.84 12.95
CA LEU A 70 -3.68 10.13 12.36
C LEU A 70 -2.41 10.69 13.02
N SER A 71 -2.31 10.62 14.35
CA SER A 71 -1.11 11.02 15.08
C SER A 71 0.14 10.20 14.67
N GLN A 72 -0.01 8.91 14.43
CA GLN A 72 1.08 8.06 13.95
C GLN A 72 1.48 8.41 12.52
N ILE A 73 0.52 8.73 11.66
CA ILE A 73 0.76 9.18 10.28
C ILE A 73 1.52 10.51 10.31
N GLU A 74 1.05 11.52 11.04
CA GLU A 74 1.72 12.84 11.11
C GLU A 74 3.14 12.79 11.67
N ARG A 75 3.45 11.79 12.49
CA ARG A 75 4.80 11.56 13.02
C ARG A 75 5.67 10.67 12.12
N GLY A 76 5.15 10.19 10.99
CA GLY A 76 5.86 9.28 10.10
C GLY A 76 6.11 7.89 10.69
N VAL A 77 5.42 7.53 11.77
CA VAL A 77 5.53 6.21 12.41
C VAL A 77 4.72 5.17 11.63
N ARG A 78 3.73 5.63 10.86
CA ARG A 78 2.85 4.80 10.05
C ARG A 78 2.53 5.47 8.73
N SER A 79 2.64 4.73 7.62
CA SER A 79 2.14 5.15 6.31
C SER A 79 0.62 5.06 6.26
N PRO A 80 -0.07 6.04 5.67
CA PRO A 80 -1.49 5.90 5.34
C PRO A 80 -1.69 4.86 4.22
N SER A 81 -2.86 4.21 4.19
CA SER A 81 -3.31 3.50 2.99
C SER A 81 -3.73 4.51 1.91
N LEU A 82 -3.86 4.07 0.65
CA LEU A 82 -4.36 4.95 -0.43
C LEU A 82 -5.73 5.52 -0.11
N ARG A 83 -6.63 4.72 0.45
CA ARG A 83 -7.94 5.17 0.93
C ARG A 83 -7.83 6.26 1.99
N SER A 84 -6.92 6.06 2.98
CA SER A 84 -6.69 7.08 4.02
C SER A 84 -6.12 8.36 3.43
N LEU A 85 -5.23 8.24 2.45
CA LEU A 85 -4.62 9.38 1.78
C LEU A 85 -5.65 10.20 0.98
N GLN A 86 -6.54 9.54 0.24
CA GLN A 86 -7.64 10.20 -0.46
C GLN A 86 -8.55 10.96 0.50
N ARG A 87 -9.00 10.31 1.58
CA ARG A 87 -9.83 10.97 2.60
C ARG A 87 -9.15 12.19 3.24
N LEU A 88 -7.86 12.07 3.53
CA LEU A 88 -7.10 13.20 4.08
C LEU A 88 -6.99 14.34 3.08
N SER A 89 -6.74 14.06 1.80
CA SER A 89 -6.68 15.09 0.74
C SER A 89 -8.02 15.80 0.54
N GLU A 90 -9.14 15.06 0.55
CA GLU A 90 -10.48 15.61 0.48
C GLU A 90 -10.77 16.54 1.68
N CYS A 91 -10.47 16.08 2.91
CA CYS A 91 -10.67 16.88 4.12
C CYS A 91 -9.79 18.13 4.16
N LEU A 92 -8.55 18.00 3.67
CA LEU A 92 -7.60 19.11 3.60
C LEU A 92 -7.81 19.99 2.36
N LYS A 93 -8.76 19.64 1.47
CA LYS A 93 -9.08 20.38 0.23
C LYS A 93 -7.85 20.63 -0.65
N VAL A 94 -6.94 19.68 -0.68
CA VAL A 94 -5.74 19.70 -1.53
C VAL A 94 -5.74 18.49 -2.44
N PRO A 95 -5.22 18.59 -3.66
CA PRO A 95 -4.96 17.42 -4.50
C PRO A 95 -4.03 16.44 -3.81
N VAL A 96 -4.22 15.14 -3.99
CA VAL A 96 -3.27 14.14 -3.46
C VAL A 96 -1.87 14.36 -4.04
N ALA A 97 -1.77 14.98 -5.23
CA ALA A 97 -0.51 15.39 -5.83
C ALA A 97 0.37 16.23 -4.91
N ASP A 98 -0.21 17.11 -4.10
CA ASP A 98 0.51 17.99 -3.17
C ASP A 98 1.17 17.21 -2.02
N LEU A 99 0.77 15.96 -1.86
CA LEU A 99 1.34 15.02 -0.90
C LEU A 99 2.51 14.20 -1.48
N PHE A 100 2.84 14.40 -2.77
CA PHE A 100 4.01 13.78 -3.39
C PHE A 100 5.27 14.60 -3.09
N GLN A 101 6.34 13.90 -2.79
CA GLN A 101 7.65 14.53 -2.63
C GLN A 101 8.20 14.93 -4.01
N SER A 102 8.27 16.23 -4.31
CA SER A 102 8.94 16.73 -5.50
C SER A 102 10.46 16.69 -5.32
N ARG A 103 11.19 16.28 -6.37
CA ARG A 103 12.65 16.16 -6.33
C ARG A 103 13.35 17.38 -6.86
N GLU A 104 12.91 17.92 -7.99
CA GLU A 104 13.53 19.07 -8.66
C GLU A 104 12.47 19.82 -9.49
N LEU A 105 12.62 21.13 -9.62
CA LEU A 105 11.80 21.90 -10.55
C LEU A 105 12.31 21.70 -11.98
N PRO A 106 11.44 21.48 -12.98
CA PRO A 106 11.85 21.35 -14.37
C PRO A 106 12.32 22.70 -14.92
N PRO A 107 13.19 22.70 -15.96
CA PRO A 107 13.48 23.89 -16.74
C PRO A 107 12.21 24.53 -17.27
N ALA A 108 12.18 25.87 -17.38
CA ALA A 108 10.98 26.60 -17.80
C ALA A 108 10.41 26.12 -19.15
N ALA A 109 11.28 25.74 -20.09
CA ALA A 109 10.88 25.22 -21.41
C ALA A 109 10.20 23.84 -21.36
N GLU A 110 10.38 23.09 -20.28
CA GLU A 110 9.82 21.76 -20.08
C GLU A 110 8.57 21.79 -19.16
N PHE A 111 8.32 22.93 -18.52
CA PHE A 111 7.25 23.06 -17.57
C PHE A 111 5.89 22.68 -18.18
N GLY A 112 5.19 21.78 -17.51
CA GLY A 112 3.88 21.32 -17.93
C GLY A 112 3.84 20.33 -19.10
N THR A 113 4.99 20.06 -19.75
CA THR A 113 5.04 19.18 -20.93
C THR A 113 5.93 17.96 -20.70
N ILE A 114 7.08 18.13 -20.08
CA ILE A 114 8.08 17.07 -19.88
C ILE A 114 8.37 16.90 -18.39
N ILE A 115 8.44 15.66 -17.95
CA ILE A 115 8.97 15.33 -16.64
C ILE A 115 10.15 14.38 -16.78
N ARG A 116 11.31 14.83 -16.33
CA ARG A 116 12.52 14.02 -16.38
C ARG A 116 12.51 12.98 -15.26
N ARG A 117 13.07 11.80 -15.51
CA ARG A 117 13.06 10.68 -14.53
C ARG A 117 13.53 11.11 -13.13
N LYS A 118 14.57 11.94 -13.04
CA LYS A 118 15.12 12.42 -11.77
C LYS A 118 14.18 13.39 -11.04
N ALA A 119 13.30 14.08 -11.77
CA ALA A 119 12.38 15.08 -11.25
C ALA A 119 10.99 14.53 -10.96
N ARG A 120 10.73 13.23 -11.20
CA ARG A 120 9.43 12.62 -10.96
C ARG A 120 9.06 12.66 -9.48
N PRO A 121 7.92 13.21 -9.12
CA PRO A 121 7.40 13.13 -7.76
C PRO A 121 7.13 11.67 -7.38
N ILE A 122 7.45 11.32 -6.13
CA ILE A 122 7.26 9.97 -5.61
C ILE A 122 6.41 10.03 -4.36
N LEU A 123 5.38 9.21 -4.32
CA LEU A 123 4.64 8.86 -3.13
C LEU A 123 5.12 7.48 -2.65
N ASN A 124 5.78 7.46 -1.53
CA ASN A 124 6.23 6.24 -0.89
C ASN A 124 5.28 5.87 0.25
N LEU A 125 4.64 4.72 0.13
CA LEU A 125 3.82 4.13 1.18
C LEU A 125 4.58 2.92 1.74
N SER A 126 5.68 3.18 2.41
CA SER A 126 6.68 2.17 2.76
C SER A 126 6.13 1.04 3.63
N GLN A 127 5.17 1.32 4.51
CA GLN A 127 4.54 0.28 5.35
C GLN A 127 3.61 -0.64 4.59
N THR A 128 3.07 -0.19 3.46
CA THR A 128 2.27 -1.02 2.57
C THR A 128 3.10 -1.63 1.44
N GLY A 129 4.38 -1.28 1.33
CA GLY A 129 5.26 -1.71 0.24
C GLY A 129 4.80 -1.23 -1.14
N CYS A 130 4.04 -0.13 -1.20
CA CYS A 130 3.54 0.46 -2.43
C CYS A 130 4.23 1.81 -2.68
N HIS A 131 4.82 1.96 -3.87
CA HIS A 131 5.49 3.18 -4.29
C HIS A 131 4.86 3.65 -5.61
N LYS A 132 4.56 4.94 -5.70
CA LYS A 132 3.99 5.54 -6.91
C LYS A 132 4.88 6.68 -7.39
N GLU A 133 5.38 6.56 -8.61
CA GLU A 133 6.05 7.65 -9.32
C GLU A 133 5.06 8.32 -10.27
N LEU A 134 4.93 9.64 -10.21
CA LEU A 134 4.13 10.40 -11.17
C LEU A 134 4.93 10.58 -12.47
N LEU A 135 4.38 10.11 -13.58
CA LEU A 135 5.03 10.15 -14.90
C LEU A 135 4.55 11.31 -15.78
N THR A 136 3.48 11.98 -15.38
CA THR A 136 2.95 13.18 -16.04
C THR A 136 3.26 14.42 -15.19
N PRO A 137 3.48 15.59 -15.82
CA PRO A 137 3.64 16.83 -15.08
C PRO A 137 2.46 17.14 -14.17
N MET A 138 2.72 17.76 -13.02
CA MET A 138 1.73 18.16 -12.03
C MET A 138 1.04 19.47 -12.43
N ILE A 139 0.34 19.44 -13.54
CA ILE A 139 -0.51 20.54 -14.02
C ILE A 139 -1.90 19.99 -14.35
N PRO A 140 -2.95 20.82 -14.37
CA PRO A 140 -4.27 20.39 -14.79
C PRO A 140 -4.26 19.70 -16.14
N GLY A 141 -4.86 18.55 -16.25
CA GLY A 141 -4.94 17.73 -17.46
C GLY A 141 -6.05 16.68 -17.33
N SER A 142 -6.25 15.90 -18.39
CA SER A 142 -7.28 14.85 -18.42
C SER A 142 -6.71 13.45 -18.16
N VAL A 143 -5.41 13.27 -18.28
CA VAL A 143 -4.73 11.97 -18.14
C VAL A 143 -3.58 12.08 -17.17
N GLN A 144 -3.47 11.11 -16.28
CA GLN A 144 -2.35 10.95 -15.38
C GLN A 144 -1.74 9.57 -15.56
N LEU A 145 -0.42 9.51 -15.68
CA LEU A 145 0.33 8.27 -15.70
C LEU A 145 1.15 8.10 -14.42
N LEU A 146 1.14 6.89 -13.91
CA LEU A 146 1.89 6.48 -12.73
C LEU A 146 2.71 5.23 -13.05
N MET A 147 3.90 5.15 -12.46
CA MET A 147 4.57 3.88 -12.24
C MET A 147 4.26 3.40 -10.83
N VAL A 148 3.46 2.36 -10.73
CA VAL A 148 3.16 1.70 -9.45
C VAL A 148 4.18 0.57 -9.28
N THR A 149 4.93 0.62 -8.19
CA THR A 149 5.90 -0.40 -7.80
C THR A 149 5.45 -1.02 -6.50
N LEU A 150 5.29 -2.33 -6.48
CA LEU A 150 4.91 -3.11 -5.30
C LEU A 150 6.07 -4.00 -4.89
N ASP A 151 6.50 -3.86 -3.66
CA ASP A 151 7.42 -4.83 -3.05
C ASP A 151 6.73 -6.21 -2.91
N PRO A 152 7.45 -7.29 -2.66
CA PRO A 152 6.82 -8.55 -2.30
C PRO A 152 5.86 -8.39 -1.12
N GLY A 153 4.57 -8.71 -1.34
CA GLY A 153 3.50 -8.46 -0.35
C GLY A 153 3.04 -7.01 -0.25
N GLY A 154 3.56 -6.12 -1.10
CA GLY A 154 3.12 -4.73 -1.17
C GLY A 154 1.68 -4.57 -1.67
N SER A 155 0.94 -3.57 -1.19
CA SER A 155 -0.48 -3.39 -1.51
C SER A 155 -0.95 -1.93 -1.45
N SER A 156 -2.12 -1.67 -2.00
CA SER A 156 -2.85 -0.39 -1.82
C SER A 156 -3.41 -0.22 -0.40
N GLY A 157 -3.38 -1.26 0.41
CA GLY A 157 -4.01 -1.37 1.72
C GLY A 157 -5.06 -2.49 1.76
N ALA A 158 -5.61 -2.75 2.94
CA ALA A 158 -6.60 -3.81 3.15
C ALA A 158 -7.99 -3.46 2.61
N ASP A 159 -8.33 -2.17 2.65
CA ASP A 159 -9.66 -1.68 2.28
C ASP A 159 -9.77 -1.38 0.79
N HIS A 160 -10.94 -1.65 0.21
CA HIS A 160 -11.31 -1.14 -1.11
C HIS A 160 -11.48 0.38 -1.05
N TYR A 161 -11.11 1.04 -2.13
CA TYR A 161 -11.32 2.46 -2.35
C TYR A 161 -11.97 2.67 -3.74
N HIS A 162 -12.55 3.83 -3.96
CA HIS A 162 -13.15 4.21 -5.24
C HIS A 162 -13.01 5.72 -5.45
N HIS A 163 -13.06 6.15 -6.69
CA HIS A 163 -13.06 7.56 -7.08
C HIS A 163 -13.75 7.72 -8.44
N LYS A 164 -13.92 8.96 -8.89
CA LYS A 164 -14.49 9.22 -10.22
C LYS A 164 -13.50 8.87 -11.32
N GLY A 165 -14.03 8.43 -12.48
CA GLY A 165 -13.23 8.24 -13.67
C GLY A 165 -13.01 6.80 -14.08
N GLU A 166 -11.95 6.59 -14.83
CA GLU A 166 -11.50 5.28 -15.32
C GLU A 166 -10.02 5.08 -15.03
N GLU A 167 -9.67 3.83 -14.81
CA GLU A 167 -8.30 3.36 -14.69
C GLU A 167 -7.99 2.33 -15.76
N ALA A 168 -6.77 2.39 -16.27
CA ALA A 168 -6.21 1.39 -17.16
C ALA A 168 -4.75 1.14 -16.82
N GLY A 169 -4.22 -0.01 -17.19
CA GLY A 169 -2.82 -0.29 -16.94
C GLY A 169 -2.33 -1.56 -17.57
N VAL A 170 -1.01 -1.75 -17.48
CA VAL A 170 -0.32 -2.95 -17.93
C VAL A 170 0.73 -3.35 -16.90
N VAL A 171 0.81 -4.64 -16.59
CA VAL A 171 1.86 -5.19 -15.74
C VAL A 171 3.15 -5.29 -16.54
N LEU A 172 4.17 -4.53 -16.15
CA LEU A 172 5.46 -4.49 -16.84
C LEU A 172 6.43 -5.55 -16.33
N SER A 173 6.26 -5.98 -15.08
CA SER A 173 7.03 -7.09 -14.50
C SER A 173 6.36 -7.62 -13.24
N GLY A 174 6.58 -8.89 -12.92
CA GLY A 174 6.01 -9.54 -11.75
C GLY A 174 4.56 -9.97 -11.97
N ALA A 175 3.76 -9.92 -10.89
CA ALA A 175 2.34 -10.26 -10.93
C ALA A 175 1.58 -9.41 -9.89
N MET A 176 0.37 -9.02 -10.23
CA MET A 176 -0.52 -8.22 -9.39
C MET A 176 -1.86 -8.93 -9.22
N LYS A 177 -2.37 -8.92 -8.01
CA LYS A 177 -3.74 -9.30 -7.71
C LYS A 177 -4.58 -8.05 -7.62
N LEU A 178 -5.64 -7.98 -8.42
CA LEU A 178 -6.56 -6.86 -8.52
C LEU A 178 -7.95 -7.32 -8.10
N TRP A 179 -8.54 -6.64 -7.14
CA TRP A 179 -9.94 -6.81 -6.77
C TRP A 179 -10.75 -5.65 -7.31
N ILE A 180 -11.86 -5.97 -7.94
CA ILE A 180 -12.86 -4.99 -8.42
C ILE A 180 -14.21 -5.50 -7.93
N GLU A 181 -14.81 -4.81 -6.95
CA GLU A 181 -15.97 -5.30 -6.20
C GLU A 181 -15.68 -6.67 -5.58
N ASP A 182 -16.48 -7.69 -5.84
CA ASP A 182 -16.32 -9.04 -5.33
C ASP A 182 -15.42 -9.93 -6.22
N GLU A 183 -15.04 -9.43 -7.39
CA GLU A 183 -14.24 -10.17 -8.35
C GLU A 183 -12.74 -10.01 -8.08
N THR A 184 -11.99 -11.08 -8.34
CA THR A 184 -10.54 -11.11 -8.12
C THR A 184 -9.83 -11.58 -9.39
N TYR A 185 -8.84 -10.79 -9.81
CA TYR A 185 -8.02 -11.07 -11.00
C TYR A 185 -6.56 -11.19 -10.61
N VAL A 186 -5.85 -12.17 -11.15
CA VAL A 186 -4.38 -12.28 -11.05
C VAL A 186 -3.79 -11.94 -12.42
N LEU A 187 -3.15 -10.79 -12.48
CA LEU A 187 -2.53 -10.26 -13.69
C LEU A 187 -1.03 -10.53 -13.65
N LYS A 188 -0.47 -11.03 -14.75
CA LYS A 188 0.96 -11.31 -14.93
C LYS A 188 1.58 -10.30 -15.88
N GLU A 189 2.89 -10.36 -16.03
CA GLU A 189 3.64 -9.56 -16.99
C GLU A 189 3.01 -9.63 -18.39
N GLY A 190 2.76 -8.47 -18.99
CA GLY A 190 2.08 -8.28 -20.27
C GLY A 190 0.56 -8.17 -20.19
N ASP A 191 -0.08 -8.62 -19.10
CA ASP A 191 -1.52 -8.49 -18.94
C ASP A 191 -1.91 -7.01 -18.71
N SER A 192 -3.05 -6.62 -19.24
CA SER A 192 -3.59 -5.28 -19.12
C SER A 192 -5.02 -5.28 -18.57
N PHE A 193 -5.43 -4.15 -18.02
CA PHE A 193 -6.74 -3.97 -17.43
C PHE A 193 -7.31 -2.58 -17.75
N ARG A 194 -8.64 -2.47 -17.68
CA ARG A 194 -9.37 -1.20 -17.66
C ARG A 194 -10.68 -1.39 -16.90
N PHE A 195 -11.00 -0.45 -16.01
CA PHE A 195 -12.27 -0.45 -15.30
C PHE A 195 -12.69 0.97 -14.90
N LYS A 196 -13.99 1.16 -14.60
CA LYS A 196 -14.51 2.40 -14.01
C LYS A 196 -14.08 2.48 -12.54
N SER A 197 -13.35 3.53 -12.17
CA SER A 197 -12.82 3.71 -10.81
C SER A 197 -13.89 3.96 -9.76
N THR A 198 -15.15 4.16 -10.17
CA THR A 198 -16.32 4.20 -9.27
C THR A 198 -16.64 2.83 -8.65
N ARG A 199 -16.13 1.75 -9.26
CA ARG A 199 -16.22 0.40 -8.69
C ARG A 199 -15.19 0.25 -7.57
N PRO A 200 -15.60 -0.18 -6.36
CA PRO A 200 -14.65 -0.43 -5.27
C PRO A 200 -13.54 -1.38 -5.69
N HIS A 201 -12.29 -0.99 -5.48
CA HIS A 201 -11.14 -1.77 -5.93
C HIS A 201 -9.98 -1.66 -4.96
N ARG A 202 -9.08 -2.63 -5.02
CA ARG A 202 -7.78 -2.66 -4.34
C ARG A 202 -6.82 -3.57 -5.08
N PHE A 203 -5.54 -3.47 -4.81
CA PHE A 203 -4.54 -4.32 -5.43
C PHE A 203 -3.40 -4.69 -4.46
N GLU A 204 -2.73 -5.79 -4.74
CA GLU A 204 -1.53 -6.23 -4.03
C GLU A 204 -0.58 -6.99 -4.95
N SER A 205 0.68 -7.08 -4.56
CA SER A 205 1.65 -7.94 -5.26
C SER A 205 1.28 -9.41 -5.10
N ALA A 206 1.23 -10.14 -6.21
CA ALA A 206 1.06 -11.60 -6.27
C ALA A 206 2.39 -12.31 -6.59
N SER A 207 3.52 -11.58 -6.52
CA SER A 207 4.85 -12.06 -6.85
C SER A 207 5.77 -12.06 -5.62
N LYS A 208 6.76 -12.95 -5.64
CA LYS A 208 7.90 -12.93 -4.71
C LYS A 208 8.97 -11.91 -5.11
N GLN A 209 8.85 -11.32 -6.29
CA GLN A 209 9.70 -10.25 -6.80
C GLN A 209 8.92 -8.95 -6.86
N THR A 210 9.62 -7.85 -7.01
CA THR A 210 9.01 -6.53 -7.21
C THR A 210 8.11 -6.55 -8.44
N THR A 211 6.86 -6.10 -8.27
CA THR A 211 5.88 -5.95 -9.35
C THR A 211 5.87 -4.50 -9.80
N ARG A 212 5.89 -4.28 -11.11
CA ARG A 212 5.80 -2.93 -11.70
C ARG A 212 4.63 -2.86 -12.66
N VAL A 213 3.82 -1.82 -12.51
CA VAL A 213 2.63 -1.59 -13.32
C VAL A 213 2.65 -0.16 -13.85
N LEU A 214 2.53 0.00 -15.16
CA LEU A 214 2.18 1.30 -15.74
C LEU A 214 0.68 1.49 -15.58
N TRP A 215 0.30 2.57 -14.91
CA TRP A 215 -1.08 2.85 -14.53
C TRP A 215 -1.52 4.21 -15.05
N ALA A 216 -2.67 4.26 -15.68
CA ALA A 216 -3.28 5.49 -16.18
C ALA A 216 -4.60 5.77 -15.45
N ASN A 217 -4.81 7.02 -15.10
CA ASN A 217 -6.07 7.52 -14.52
C ASN A 217 -6.65 8.65 -15.38
N THR A 218 -7.95 8.68 -15.53
CA THR A 218 -8.66 9.78 -16.17
C THR A 218 -10.02 10.01 -15.48
N PRO A 219 -10.31 11.21 -14.90
CA PRO A 219 -9.37 12.32 -14.73
C PRO A 219 -8.24 11.96 -13.73
N PRO A 220 -7.19 12.80 -13.63
CA PRO A 220 -6.18 12.68 -12.59
C PRO A 220 -6.79 12.60 -11.20
N ILE A 221 -6.24 11.70 -10.38
CA ILE A 221 -6.65 11.56 -8.96
C ILE A 221 -5.70 12.31 -8.05
N TYR A 222 -4.49 12.56 -8.54
CA TYR A 222 -3.42 13.21 -7.79
C TYR A 222 -3.14 14.57 -8.38
#